data_9bb30340db6cc2cc8c6b1d8664caad0b
#
_entry.id   9bb30340db6cc2cc8c6b1d8664caad0b
#
_cell.length_a   1.000
_cell.length_b   1.000
_cell.length_c   1.000
_cell.angle_alpha   90.00
_cell.angle_beta   90.00
_cell.angle_gamma   90.00
#
_symmetry.space_group_name_H-M   'P 1'
#
loop_
_entity.id
_entity.type
_entity.pdbx_description
1 polymer ?
#
loop_
_entity_poly.entity_id
_entity_poly.type
_entity_poly.pdbx_seq_one_letter_code
_entity_poly.pdbx_strand_id
1 'polypeptide(L)'
;MNTMTQAVSSQGDQLLVLVNTEWKQIHELKSVPEIGDSPNKIDATSLESEVKEYINGLADQQDMDFVFNAMPVGAENSNVDLLMSLSRTTIYDFCWKSPRLGIQMVWKAEFTYKYGAGEVDSVRELTVSLIPHSKPVESAITATYTLTYNTNGGSGTAPTSKSGIKNGEVVTVSAKGSMTGPSGKTTFGGWNTASDGSGYGYDEGDAIVMYRDVTLYAIWSA
;
A
#
# COMPACT_ATOMS: atom_id res chain seq x y z
N MET A 1 -17.37 21.16 -4.06
CA MET A 1 -16.74 20.19 -3.14
C MET A 1 -17.48 18.88 -3.32
N ASN A 2 -16.89 17.95 -4.07
CA ASN A 2 -17.48 16.63 -4.26
C ASN A 2 -16.95 15.76 -3.13
N THR A 3 -17.69 15.61 -2.04
CA THR A 3 -17.38 14.67 -0.97
C THR A 3 -17.52 13.27 -1.54
N MET A 4 -16.40 12.58 -1.74
CA MET A 4 -16.42 11.16 -2.09
C MET A 4 -17.06 10.38 -0.92
N THR A 5 -18.33 10.05 -1.06
CA THR A 5 -19.07 9.13 -0.18
C THR A 5 -19.06 7.70 -0.72
N GLN A 6 -18.02 7.32 -1.47
CA GLN A 6 -17.92 5.97 -2.02
C GLN A 6 -17.01 5.10 -1.16
N ALA A 7 -17.42 3.84 -0.96
CA ALA A 7 -16.55 2.82 -0.38
C ALA A 7 -15.25 2.72 -1.18
N VAL A 8 -14.13 2.61 -0.48
CA VAL A 8 -12.80 2.47 -1.11
C VAL A 8 -12.38 1.01 -1.13
N SER A 9 -11.65 0.61 -2.18
CA SER A 9 -11.10 -0.74 -2.28
C SER A 9 -9.79 -0.84 -1.50
N SER A 10 -9.43 -2.05 -1.07
CA SER A 10 -8.14 -2.38 -0.46
C SER A 10 -6.96 -2.38 -1.47
N GLN A 11 -7.20 -2.03 -2.73
CA GLN A 11 -6.13 -1.96 -3.73
C GLN A 11 -5.05 -0.95 -3.33
N GLY A 12 -3.81 -1.42 -3.25
CA GLY A 12 -2.67 -0.63 -2.81
C GLY A 12 -2.35 -0.74 -1.31
N ASP A 13 -3.09 -1.59 -0.57
CA ASP A 13 -2.75 -1.93 0.81
C ASP A 13 -1.37 -2.59 0.88
N GLN A 14 -0.65 -2.33 1.97
CA GLN A 14 0.71 -2.78 2.16
C GLN A 14 0.88 -3.34 3.57
N LEU A 15 1.64 -4.42 3.70
CA LEU A 15 2.18 -4.87 4.98
C LEU A 15 3.69 -4.61 5.00
N LEU A 16 4.16 -3.94 6.04
CA LEU A 16 5.56 -3.61 6.26
C LEU A 16 6.03 -4.21 7.59
N VAL A 17 7.31 -4.51 7.66
CA VAL A 17 8.01 -4.94 8.88
C VAL A 17 9.20 -4.00 9.13
N LEU A 18 9.41 -3.61 10.39
CA LEU A 18 10.54 -2.77 10.78
C LEU A 18 11.78 -3.64 11.01
N VAL A 19 12.81 -3.45 10.18
CA VAL A 19 14.09 -4.18 10.27
C VAL A 19 15.22 -3.16 10.35
N ASN A 20 16.02 -3.22 11.41
CA ASN A 20 17.17 -2.31 11.60
C ASN A 20 16.80 -0.82 11.37
N THR A 21 15.70 -0.35 11.94
CA THR A 21 15.18 1.04 11.81
C THR A 21 14.60 1.42 10.45
N GLU A 22 14.49 0.49 9.51
CA GLU A 22 13.92 0.72 8.19
C GLU A 22 12.65 -0.10 7.99
N TRP A 23 11.57 0.53 7.50
CA TRP A 23 10.35 -0.16 7.12
C TRP A 23 10.54 -0.86 5.77
N LYS A 24 10.45 -2.20 5.76
CA LYS A 24 10.51 -3.02 4.55
C LYS A 24 9.14 -3.56 4.21
N GLN A 25 8.70 -3.35 2.97
CA GLN A 25 7.43 -3.88 2.50
C GLN A 25 7.55 -5.37 2.19
N ILE A 26 6.56 -6.15 2.65
CA ILE A 26 6.34 -7.51 2.19
C ILE A 26 5.47 -7.41 0.93
N HIS A 27 6.08 -7.62 -0.23
CA HIS A 27 5.44 -7.40 -1.53
C HIS A 27 4.44 -8.49 -1.89
N GLU A 28 3.61 -8.24 -2.92
CA GLU A 28 2.61 -9.18 -3.47
C GLU A 28 1.47 -9.53 -2.49
N LEU A 29 1.06 -8.58 -1.65
CA LEU A 29 -0.10 -8.74 -0.76
C LEU A 29 -1.38 -8.97 -1.56
N LYS A 30 -2.04 -10.10 -1.31
CA LYS A 30 -3.27 -10.55 -1.98
C LYS A 30 -4.52 -10.37 -1.10
N SER A 31 -4.40 -10.65 0.20
CA SER A 31 -5.51 -10.58 1.15
C SER A 31 -5.05 -10.06 2.52
N VAL A 32 -5.88 -9.24 3.11
CA VAL A 32 -5.72 -8.65 4.45
C VAL A 32 -6.77 -9.27 5.37
N PRO A 33 -6.41 -9.74 6.58
CA PRO A 33 -7.37 -10.23 7.57
C PRO A 33 -8.17 -9.08 8.17
N GLU A 34 -9.14 -9.40 9.02
CA GLU A 34 -9.75 -8.42 9.91
C GLU A 34 -8.69 -7.91 10.90
N ILE A 35 -8.57 -6.58 11.02
CA ILE A 35 -7.65 -5.93 11.96
C ILE A 35 -8.48 -5.03 12.86
N GLY A 36 -8.46 -5.29 14.17
CA GLY A 36 -9.23 -4.51 15.13
C GLY A 36 -9.35 -5.21 16.48
N ASP A 37 -10.10 -4.61 17.38
CA ASP A 37 -10.37 -5.12 18.71
C ASP A 37 -11.72 -5.81 18.79
N SER A 38 -11.76 -6.96 19.47
CA SER A 38 -13.00 -7.61 19.92
C SER A 38 -12.93 -7.80 21.44
N PRO A 39 -13.14 -6.73 22.24
CA PRO A 39 -13.10 -6.87 23.67
C PRO A 39 -14.25 -7.76 24.17
N ASN A 40 -13.95 -8.66 25.10
CA ASN A 40 -14.97 -9.43 25.79
C ASN A 40 -15.88 -8.49 26.62
N LYS A 41 -17.19 -8.72 26.57
CA LYS A 41 -18.14 -7.98 27.39
C LYS A 41 -18.18 -8.59 28.80
N ILE A 42 -17.97 -7.76 29.80
CA ILE A 42 -18.11 -8.11 31.21
C ILE A 42 -19.45 -7.55 31.68
N ASP A 43 -20.31 -8.41 32.24
CA ASP A 43 -21.60 -7.99 32.83
C ASP A 43 -21.28 -7.23 34.12
N ALA A 44 -21.64 -5.96 34.15
CA ALA A 44 -21.49 -5.05 35.29
C ALA A 44 -22.85 -4.66 35.89
N THR A 45 -23.92 -5.40 35.56
CA THR A 45 -25.28 -5.14 36.04
C THR A 45 -25.34 -5.27 37.57
N SER A 46 -25.87 -4.25 38.25
CA SER A 46 -26.16 -4.25 39.68
C SER A 46 -27.65 -4.45 39.94
N LEU A 47 -27.99 -4.67 41.20
CA LEU A 47 -29.41 -4.78 41.61
C LEU A 47 -30.18 -3.43 41.48
N GLU A 48 -29.48 -2.35 41.25
CA GLU A 48 -30.02 -1.00 41.05
C GLU A 48 -30.18 -0.65 39.56
N SER A 49 -29.64 -1.50 38.66
CA SER A 49 -29.69 -1.28 37.20
C SER A 49 -31.08 -1.66 36.65
N GLU A 50 -31.70 -0.75 35.92
CA GLU A 50 -32.98 -1.00 35.22
C GLU A 50 -32.80 -1.83 33.93
N VAL A 51 -31.58 -1.82 33.37
CA VAL A 51 -31.19 -2.55 32.16
C VAL A 51 -29.82 -3.23 32.38
N LYS A 52 -29.53 -4.25 31.57
CA LYS A 52 -28.20 -4.89 31.62
C LYS A 52 -27.10 -3.90 31.20
N GLU A 53 -26.11 -3.76 32.06
CA GLU A 53 -24.95 -2.93 31.85
C GLU A 53 -23.72 -3.80 31.54
N TYR A 54 -22.95 -3.40 30.54
CA TYR A 54 -21.73 -4.11 30.14
C TYR A 54 -20.56 -3.15 30.06
N ILE A 55 -19.41 -3.62 30.54
CA ILE A 55 -18.12 -2.93 30.34
C ILE A 55 -17.23 -3.78 29.44
N ASN A 56 -16.34 -3.11 28.69
CA ASN A 56 -15.36 -3.81 27.89
C ASN A 56 -14.27 -4.42 28.78
N GLY A 57 -14.07 -5.73 28.65
CA GLY A 57 -12.97 -6.45 29.25
C GLY A 57 -11.68 -6.34 28.40
N LEU A 58 -10.74 -7.22 28.70
CA LEU A 58 -9.53 -7.34 27.87
C LEU A 58 -9.90 -7.78 26.46
N ALA A 59 -9.33 -7.14 25.46
CA ALA A 59 -9.42 -7.59 24.09
C ALA A 59 -8.49 -8.80 23.89
N ASP A 60 -9.04 -9.86 23.32
CA ASP A 60 -8.25 -10.98 22.84
C ASP A 60 -7.78 -10.68 21.41
N GLN A 61 -6.48 -10.61 21.21
CA GLN A 61 -5.91 -10.35 19.90
C GLN A 61 -5.77 -11.68 19.16
N GLN A 62 -6.56 -11.83 18.11
CA GLN A 62 -6.52 -13.02 17.24
C GLN A 62 -5.28 -12.98 16.33
N ASP A 63 -4.78 -14.16 15.96
CA ASP A 63 -3.75 -14.27 14.92
C ASP A 63 -4.25 -13.66 13.60
N MET A 64 -3.38 -12.95 12.90
CA MET A 64 -3.70 -12.24 11.66
C MET A 64 -3.03 -12.90 10.47
N ASP A 65 -3.82 -13.53 9.59
CA ASP A 65 -3.33 -14.23 8.40
C ASP A 65 -3.34 -13.31 7.17
N PHE A 66 -2.18 -12.81 6.79
CA PHE A 66 -1.98 -12.06 5.55
C PHE A 66 -1.58 -13.02 4.42
N VAL A 67 -2.28 -12.96 3.29
CA VAL A 67 -1.99 -13.84 2.15
C VAL A 67 -1.28 -13.04 1.05
N PHE A 68 -0.23 -13.64 0.50
CA PHE A 68 0.61 -13.08 -0.57
C PHE A 68 0.73 -14.06 -1.73
N ASN A 69 1.08 -13.57 -2.90
CA ASN A 69 1.66 -14.41 -3.95
C ASN A 69 3.15 -14.63 -3.61
N ALA A 70 3.60 -15.88 -3.55
CA ALA A 70 5.01 -16.19 -3.25
C ALA A 70 5.91 -15.78 -4.41
N MET A 71 6.93 -14.98 -4.14
CA MET A 71 7.92 -14.56 -5.12
C MET A 71 9.13 -15.53 -5.13
N PRO A 72 9.80 -15.74 -6.28
CA PRO A 72 11.01 -16.54 -6.34
C PRO A 72 12.13 -15.97 -5.46
N VAL A 73 12.93 -16.86 -4.88
CA VAL A 73 14.17 -16.48 -4.19
C VAL A 73 15.13 -15.80 -5.18
N GLY A 74 15.74 -14.69 -4.77
CA GLY A 74 16.63 -13.87 -5.60
C GLY A 74 15.92 -12.90 -6.55
N ALA A 75 14.57 -12.88 -6.57
CA ALA A 75 13.85 -11.85 -7.31
C ALA A 75 13.97 -10.50 -6.62
N GLU A 76 13.91 -9.43 -7.40
CA GLU A 76 13.86 -8.07 -6.85
C GLU A 76 12.62 -7.93 -5.94
N ASN A 77 12.81 -7.40 -4.73
CA ASN A 77 11.77 -7.23 -3.71
C ASN A 77 11.09 -8.55 -3.27
N SER A 78 11.78 -9.69 -3.36
CA SER A 78 11.23 -10.99 -2.97
C SER A 78 10.74 -11.00 -1.52
N ASN A 79 9.45 -11.29 -1.34
CA ASN A 79 8.83 -11.46 -0.03
C ASN A 79 9.37 -12.70 0.70
N VAL A 80 9.73 -13.75 -0.05
CA VAL A 80 10.32 -14.97 0.49
C VAL A 80 11.72 -14.69 1.05
N ASP A 81 12.58 -13.95 0.33
CA ASP A 81 13.92 -13.60 0.81
C ASP A 81 13.87 -12.74 2.07
N LEU A 82 12.97 -11.75 2.09
CA LEU A 82 12.78 -10.93 3.27
C LEU A 82 12.40 -11.79 4.49
N LEU A 83 11.38 -12.64 4.36
CA LEU A 83 10.91 -13.48 5.47
C LEU A 83 11.93 -14.52 5.92
N MET A 84 12.72 -15.07 4.98
CA MET A 84 13.82 -16.00 5.30
C MET A 84 14.97 -15.31 6.04
N SER A 85 15.17 -14.02 5.84
CA SER A 85 16.21 -13.24 6.54
C SER A 85 15.84 -12.87 7.97
N LEU A 86 14.58 -13.03 8.38
CA LEU A 86 14.07 -12.66 9.70
C LEU A 86 14.00 -13.86 10.63
N SER A 87 14.24 -13.63 11.92
CA SER A 87 14.05 -14.64 12.97
C SER A 87 12.56 -14.75 13.33
N ARG A 88 12.01 -15.96 13.33
CA ARG A 88 10.59 -16.21 13.66
C ARG A 88 10.27 -16.09 15.16
N THR A 89 11.29 -16.07 16.01
CA THR A 89 11.14 -15.95 17.47
C THR A 89 11.45 -14.53 17.97
N THR A 90 11.55 -13.57 17.06
CA THR A 90 11.79 -12.16 17.38
C THR A 90 10.50 -11.39 17.19
N ILE A 91 10.16 -10.54 18.15
CA ILE A 91 9.04 -9.62 18.06
C ILE A 91 9.48 -8.43 17.20
N TYR A 92 8.78 -8.20 16.10
CA TYR A 92 8.98 -7.06 15.20
C TYR A 92 7.81 -6.08 15.29
N ASP A 93 8.06 -4.84 14.94
CA ASP A 93 6.99 -3.90 14.63
C ASP A 93 6.50 -4.16 13.21
N PHE A 94 5.20 -4.39 13.07
CA PHE A 94 4.51 -4.50 11.79
C PHE A 94 3.64 -3.27 11.56
N CYS A 95 3.49 -2.89 10.30
CA CYS A 95 2.64 -1.78 9.89
C CYS A 95 1.79 -2.19 8.70
N TRP A 96 0.47 -2.22 8.88
CA TRP A 96 -0.44 -2.25 7.75
C TRP A 96 -0.80 -0.83 7.35
N LYS A 97 -0.69 -0.54 6.05
CA LYS A 97 -1.07 0.74 5.45
C LYS A 97 -2.17 0.54 4.44
N SER A 98 -3.24 1.32 4.55
CA SER A 98 -4.25 1.44 3.52
C SER A 98 -4.26 2.88 2.99
N PRO A 99 -3.49 3.15 1.92
CA PRO A 99 -3.36 4.50 1.38
C PRO A 99 -4.70 5.10 0.93
N ARG A 100 -5.60 4.28 0.41
CA ARG A 100 -6.93 4.74 -0.05
C ARG A 100 -7.86 5.10 1.10
N LEU A 101 -7.77 4.41 2.24
CA LEU A 101 -8.44 4.82 3.48
C LEU A 101 -7.74 6.00 4.15
N GLY A 102 -6.46 6.22 3.87
CA GLY A 102 -5.65 7.26 4.50
C GLY A 102 -5.19 6.91 5.91
N ILE A 103 -5.21 5.63 6.29
CA ILE A 103 -4.85 5.14 7.62
C ILE A 103 -3.71 4.12 7.57
N GLN A 104 -3.02 4.02 8.68
CA GLN A 104 -2.08 2.94 8.97
C GLN A 104 -2.30 2.43 10.39
N MET A 105 -2.00 1.16 10.62
CA MET A 105 -2.00 0.53 11.93
C MET A 105 -0.64 -0.07 12.21
N VAL A 106 -0.11 0.15 13.42
CA VAL A 106 1.20 -0.36 13.86
C VAL A 106 1.02 -1.19 15.12
N TRP A 107 1.64 -2.38 15.16
CA TRP A 107 1.63 -3.27 16.33
C TRP A 107 2.88 -4.11 16.38
N LYS A 108 3.15 -4.71 17.55
CA LYS A 108 4.23 -5.67 17.75
C LYS A 108 3.70 -7.08 17.57
N ALA A 109 4.42 -7.92 16.82
CA ALA A 109 4.06 -9.32 16.61
C ALA A 109 5.29 -10.20 16.39
N GLU A 110 5.18 -11.47 16.74
CA GLU A 110 5.94 -12.55 16.13
C GLU A 110 5.25 -12.99 14.84
N PHE A 111 5.97 -13.71 13.98
CA PHE A 111 5.36 -14.20 12.74
C PHE A 111 5.76 -15.65 12.45
N THR A 112 4.87 -16.33 11.78
CA THR A 112 5.14 -17.58 11.09
C THR A 112 4.72 -17.45 9.64
N TYR A 113 5.18 -18.34 8.76
CA TYR A 113 4.67 -18.39 7.41
C TYR A 113 4.59 -19.82 6.88
N LYS A 114 3.65 -20.05 6.00
CA LYS A 114 3.42 -21.33 5.32
C LYS A 114 3.13 -21.08 3.83
N TYR A 115 3.53 -22.02 3.00
CA TYR A 115 3.18 -22.02 1.58
C TYR A 115 1.83 -22.73 1.39
N GLY A 116 0.97 -22.14 0.59
CA GLY A 116 -0.29 -22.75 0.18
C GLY A 116 -0.09 -24.00 -0.67
N ALA A 117 -1.14 -24.78 -0.87
CA ALA A 117 -1.16 -25.88 -1.83
C ALA A 117 -0.85 -25.35 -3.25
N GLY A 118 -0.16 -26.14 -4.05
CA GLY A 118 0.14 -25.81 -5.44
C GLY A 118 -0.66 -26.70 -6.37
N GLU A 119 -1.27 -26.10 -7.38
CA GLU A 119 -1.92 -26.79 -8.49
C GLU A 119 -1.25 -26.36 -9.80
N VAL A 120 -1.48 -27.13 -10.85
CA VAL A 120 -1.03 -26.75 -12.19
C VAL A 120 -1.76 -25.47 -12.60
N ASP A 121 -1.06 -24.51 -13.18
CA ASP A 121 -1.58 -23.20 -13.61
C ASP A 121 -2.10 -22.28 -12.49
N SER A 122 -1.65 -22.49 -11.25
CA SER A 122 -1.95 -21.60 -10.12
C SER A 122 -0.71 -20.90 -9.58
N VAL A 123 -0.88 -19.67 -9.11
CA VAL A 123 0.16 -18.96 -8.38
C VAL A 123 0.26 -19.55 -6.98
N ARG A 124 1.49 -19.87 -6.53
CA ARG A 124 1.68 -20.37 -5.16
C ARG A 124 1.48 -19.24 -4.16
N GLU A 125 0.60 -19.46 -3.22
CA GLU A 125 0.33 -18.54 -2.13
C GLU A 125 1.34 -18.71 -1.00
N LEU A 126 1.56 -17.61 -0.27
CA LEU A 126 2.35 -17.53 0.94
C LEU A 126 1.47 -16.86 2.01
N THR A 127 1.12 -17.59 3.06
CA THR A 127 0.41 -17.01 4.21
C THR A 127 1.43 -16.64 5.29
N VAL A 128 1.38 -15.39 5.73
CA VAL A 128 2.14 -14.88 6.87
C VAL A 128 1.16 -14.68 8.02
N SER A 129 1.30 -15.47 9.07
CA SER A 129 0.48 -15.38 10.28
C SER A 129 1.23 -14.54 11.31
N LEU A 130 0.65 -13.42 11.70
CA LEU A 130 1.17 -12.55 12.75
C LEU A 130 0.50 -12.88 14.06
N ILE A 131 1.31 -13.15 15.10
CA ILE A 131 0.89 -13.43 16.48
C ILE A 131 1.07 -12.12 17.26
N PRO A 132 0.00 -11.36 17.55
CA PRO A 132 0.12 -10.03 18.14
C PRO A 132 0.64 -10.07 19.59
N HIS A 133 1.59 -9.19 19.88
CA HIS A 133 2.11 -8.90 21.24
C HIS A 133 1.68 -7.52 21.76
N SER A 134 1.05 -6.73 20.92
CA SER A 134 0.43 -5.46 21.30
C SER A 134 -0.82 -5.19 20.46
N LYS A 135 -1.71 -4.36 21.00
CA LYS A 135 -2.86 -3.85 20.29
C LYS A 135 -2.42 -3.03 19.07
N PRO A 136 -3.06 -3.20 17.90
CA PRO A 136 -2.86 -2.30 16.77
C PRO A 136 -3.22 -0.85 17.11
N VAL A 137 -2.31 0.07 16.80
CA VAL A 137 -2.53 1.51 17.00
C VAL A 137 -2.79 2.17 15.66
N GLU A 138 -4.00 2.67 15.49
CA GLU A 138 -4.43 3.36 14.27
C GLU A 138 -3.94 4.80 14.26
N SER A 139 -3.49 5.26 13.09
CA SER A 139 -3.14 6.66 12.83
C SER A 139 -3.37 7.03 11.36
N ALA A 140 -3.53 8.34 11.09
CA ALA A 140 -3.60 8.83 9.72
C ALA A 140 -2.25 8.72 9.01
N ILE A 141 -2.26 8.44 7.70
CA ILE A 141 -1.06 8.50 6.87
C ILE A 141 -0.73 9.96 6.60
N THR A 142 0.37 10.45 7.14
CA THR A 142 0.86 11.83 6.97
C THR A 142 1.92 11.96 5.87
N ALA A 143 2.22 10.87 5.14
CA ALA A 143 3.19 10.87 4.06
C ALA A 143 2.81 11.85 2.95
N THR A 144 3.81 12.49 2.37
CA THR A 144 3.67 13.31 1.16
C THR A 144 4.39 12.65 0.00
N TYR A 145 3.89 12.89 -1.20
CA TYR A 145 4.36 12.25 -2.43
C TYR A 145 4.80 13.28 -3.47
N THR A 146 5.49 12.78 -4.48
CA THR A 146 5.99 13.58 -5.60
C THR A 146 5.46 13.04 -6.91
N LEU A 147 4.94 13.93 -7.77
CA LEU A 147 4.64 13.66 -9.16
C LEU A 147 5.79 14.19 -10.02
N THR A 148 6.47 13.28 -10.71
CA THR A 148 7.62 13.57 -11.56
C THR A 148 7.27 13.34 -13.04
N TYR A 149 7.85 14.14 -13.92
CA TYR A 149 7.69 14.00 -15.36
C TYR A 149 9.02 13.63 -16.02
N ASN A 150 9.01 12.64 -16.90
CA ASN A 150 10.18 12.13 -17.62
C ASN A 150 9.99 12.31 -19.12
N THR A 151 10.98 12.87 -19.80
CA THR A 151 10.94 13.12 -21.24
C THR A 151 10.90 11.86 -22.09
N ASN A 152 11.25 10.70 -21.50
CA ASN A 152 11.26 9.39 -22.16
C ASN A 152 11.98 9.39 -23.52
N GLY A 153 13.22 9.85 -23.52
CA GLY A 153 14.07 9.97 -24.72
C GLY A 153 13.84 11.22 -25.54
N GLY A 154 12.85 12.03 -25.22
CA GLY A 154 12.66 13.35 -25.80
C GLY A 154 13.70 14.36 -25.31
N SER A 155 13.77 15.51 -25.98
CA SER A 155 14.62 16.66 -25.63
C SER A 155 13.80 17.82 -25.08
N GLY A 156 14.47 18.86 -24.57
CA GLY A 156 13.83 19.98 -23.89
C GLY A 156 13.62 19.75 -22.39
N THR A 157 12.84 20.62 -21.77
CA THR A 157 12.61 20.57 -20.32
C THR A 157 11.27 19.94 -20.01
N ALA A 158 11.29 18.87 -19.23
CA ALA A 158 10.07 18.26 -18.67
C ALA A 158 9.35 19.27 -17.74
N PRO A 159 8.03 19.14 -17.55
CA PRO A 159 7.31 19.92 -16.56
C PRO A 159 7.91 19.77 -15.17
N THR A 160 7.85 20.84 -14.37
CA THR A 160 8.36 20.82 -13.01
C THR A 160 7.64 19.77 -12.17
N SER A 161 8.41 18.94 -11.45
CA SER A 161 7.87 17.99 -10.49
C SER A 161 7.09 18.72 -9.38
N LYS A 162 6.00 18.13 -8.95
CA LYS A 162 5.18 18.60 -7.83
C LYS A 162 5.47 17.73 -6.62
N SER A 163 5.99 18.31 -5.54
CA SER A 163 6.29 17.60 -4.29
C SER A 163 5.39 18.08 -3.14
N GLY A 164 5.42 17.36 -2.02
CA GLY A 164 4.62 17.70 -0.84
C GLY A 164 3.13 17.39 -0.99
N ILE A 165 2.76 16.57 -1.97
CA ILE A 165 1.37 16.18 -2.25
C ILE A 165 0.91 15.21 -1.16
N LYS A 166 -0.17 15.54 -0.46
CA LYS A 166 -0.71 14.70 0.61
C LYS A 166 -1.31 13.41 0.09
N ASN A 167 -1.37 12.39 0.95
CA ASN A 167 -2.06 11.15 0.64
C ASN A 167 -3.52 11.41 0.25
N GLY A 168 -3.95 10.88 -0.90
CA GLY A 168 -5.30 11.06 -1.44
C GLY A 168 -5.55 12.42 -2.13
N GLU A 169 -4.57 13.31 -2.19
CA GLU A 169 -4.72 14.58 -2.89
C GLU A 169 -4.80 14.39 -4.40
N VAL A 170 -5.70 15.15 -5.03
CA VAL A 170 -5.90 15.15 -6.48
C VAL A 170 -5.01 16.20 -7.12
N VAL A 171 -4.21 15.81 -8.08
CA VAL A 171 -3.30 16.68 -8.81
C VAL A 171 -3.63 16.67 -10.29
N THR A 172 -3.63 17.83 -10.92
CA THR A 172 -3.79 17.96 -12.38
C THR A 172 -2.48 17.66 -13.09
N VAL A 173 -2.54 16.77 -14.08
CA VAL A 173 -1.42 16.40 -14.95
C VAL A 173 -1.03 17.59 -15.82
N SER A 174 0.25 17.90 -15.87
CA SER A 174 0.78 19.06 -16.59
C SER A 174 0.87 18.79 -18.10
N ALA A 175 0.75 19.88 -18.90
CA ALA A 175 1.09 19.85 -20.31
C ALA A 175 2.54 19.45 -20.55
N LYS A 176 2.86 18.96 -21.77
CA LYS A 176 4.25 18.60 -22.13
C LYS A 176 5.26 19.76 -22.06
N GLY A 177 4.78 21.00 -22.03
CA GLY A 177 5.64 22.18 -22.06
C GLY A 177 6.45 22.28 -23.37
N SER A 178 7.74 22.59 -23.24
CA SER A 178 8.66 22.76 -24.39
C SER A 178 9.33 21.46 -24.86
N MET A 179 8.91 20.30 -24.36
CA MET A 179 9.50 19.03 -24.78
C MET A 179 9.23 18.72 -26.24
N THR A 180 10.21 18.11 -26.90
CA THR A 180 10.12 17.59 -28.27
C THR A 180 10.50 16.12 -28.26
N GLY A 181 9.83 15.33 -29.08
CA GLY A 181 10.10 13.90 -29.18
C GLY A 181 11.47 13.56 -29.76
N PRO A 182 11.93 12.32 -29.61
CA PRO A 182 13.15 11.84 -30.23
C PRO A 182 13.01 11.79 -31.74
N SER A 183 14.14 11.68 -32.47
CA SER A 183 14.16 11.62 -33.93
C SER A 183 13.21 10.55 -34.48
N GLY A 184 12.33 10.93 -35.39
CA GLY A 184 11.33 10.06 -35.99
C GLY A 184 10.05 9.83 -35.16
N LYS A 185 9.96 10.43 -33.97
CA LYS A 185 8.79 10.36 -33.10
C LYS A 185 8.47 11.77 -32.55
N THR A 186 7.79 12.58 -33.33
CA THR A 186 7.61 14.02 -33.02
C THR A 186 6.28 14.35 -32.38
N THR A 187 5.31 13.43 -32.43
CA THR A 187 3.97 13.64 -31.88
C THR A 187 3.92 13.21 -30.42
N PHE A 188 3.48 14.12 -29.55
CA PHE A 188 3.23 13.81 -28.15
C PHE A 188 1.88 13.11 -28.01
N GLY A 189 1.87 11.89 -27.51
CA GLY A 189 0.69 11.03 -27.32
C GLY A 189 0.18 10.96 -25.88
N GLY A 190 0.58 11.91 -25.02
CA GLY A 190 0.20 11.92 -23.60
C GLY A 190 1.29 11.39 -22.68
N TRP A 191 0.90 11.13 -21.44
CA TRP A 191 1.75 10.61 -20.36
C TRP A 191 1.38 9.17 -20.02
N ASN A 192 2.34 8.39 -19.52
CA ASN A 192 2.09 7.02 -19.07
C ASN A 192 2.90 6.71 -17.82
N THR A 193 2.39 5.84 -16.96
CA THR A 193 3.10 5.41 -15.74
C THR A 193 4.25 4.42 -16.02
N ALA A 194 4.32 3.88 -17.24
CA ALA A 194 5.42 3.03 -17.71
C ALA A 194 6.08 3.65 -18.93
N SER A 195 7.41 3.57 -19.02
CA SER A 195 8.19 4.19 -20.11
C SER A 195 7.92 3.59 -21.49
N ASP A 196 7.45 2.34 -21.55
CA ASP A 196 7.09 1.61 -22.76
C ASP A 196 5.62 1.82 -23.17
N GLY A 197 4.84 2.58 -22.39
CA GLY A 197 3.42 2.85 -22.62
C GLY A 197 2.46 1.75 -22.15
N SER A 198 2.95 0.71 -21.49
CA SER A 198 2.13 -0.42 -21.00
C SER A 198 1.34 -0.11 -19.72
N GLY A 199 1.64 0.99 -19.04
CA GLY A 199 0.98 1.43 -17.82
C GLY A 199 -0.32 2.20 -18.05
N TYR A 200 -0.73 2.99 -17.06
CA TYR A 200 -1.90 3.88 -17.16
C TYR A 200 -1.54 5.15 -17.94
N GLY A 201 -2.36 5.46 -18.96
CA GLY A 201 -2.25 6.69 -19.75
C GLY A 201 -2.97 7.86 -19.10
N TYR A 202 -2.41 9.06 -19.28
CA TYR A 202 -2.99 10.34 -18.85
C TYR A 202 -2.80 11.39 -19.94
N ASP A 203 -3.84 12.18 -20.16
CA ASP A 203 -3.76 13.37 -20.99
C ASP A 203 -3.44 14.62 -20.15
N GLU A 204 -3.07 15.70 -20.83
CA GLU A 204 -2.93 17.02 -20.21
C GLU A 204 -4.27 17.44 -19.58
N GLY A 205 -4.22 17.86 -18.33
CA GLY A 205 -5.41 18.30 -17.59
C GLY A 205 -6.13 17.19 -16.84
N ASP A 206 -5.76 15.94 -17.05
CA ASP A 206 -6.33 14.82 -16.29
C ASP A 206 -6.04 14.94 -14.79
N ALA A 207 -6.91 14.35 -14.00
CA ALA A 207 -6.78 14.26 -12.56
C ALA A 207 -6.11 12.95 -12.16
N ILE A 208 -5.04 13.02 -11.37
CA ILE A 208 -4.40 11.87 -10.74
C ILE A 208 -4.51 11.96 -9.23
N VAL A 209 -4.95 10.89 -8.57
CA VAL A 209 -5.00 10.80 -7.10
C VAL A 209 -3.71 10.18 -6.59
N MET A 210 -3.03 10.88 -5.67
CA MET A 210 -1.71 10.51 -5.20
C MET A 210 -1.75 9.67 -3.92
N TYR A 211 -1.34 8.42 -4.02
CA TYR A 211 -1.16 7.49 -2.89
C TYR A 211 0.27 6.98 -2.75
N ARG A 212 1.16 7.40 -3.65
CA ARG A 212 2.59 7.06 -3.74
C ARG A 212 3.28 8.06 -4.66
N ASP A 213 4.60 8.03 -4.68
CA ASP A 213 5.36 8.72 -5.72
C ASP A 213 5.00 8.16 -7.10
N VAL A 214 4.83 9.06 -8.06
CA VAL A 214 4.49 8.69 -9.44
C VAL A 214 5.44 9.39 -10.40
N THR A 215 5.98 8.62 -11.35
CA THR A 215 6.69 9.16 -12.51
C THR A 215 5.84 8.95 -13.75
N LEU A 216 5.56 10.04 -14.46
CA LEU A 216 4.87 10.02 -15.74
C LEU A 216 5.89 10.17 -16.88
N TYR A 217 5.90 9.22 -17.78
CA TYR A 217 6.77 9.15 -18.94
C TYR A 217 6.04 9.68 -20.17
N ALA A 218 6.67 10.58 -20.93
CA ALA A 218 6.12 11.06 -22.18
C ALA A 218 6.03 9.92 -23.21
N ILE A 219 4.90 9.80 -23.86
CA ILE A 219 4.70 8.85 -24.98
C ILE A 219 4.82 9.60 -26.29
N TRP A 220 5.66 9.09 -27.17
CA TRP A 220 5.97 9.70 -28.46
C TRP A 220 5.64 8.76 -29.62
N SER A 221 5.00 9.31 -30.66
CA SER A 221 4.70 8.61 -31.90
C SER A 221 5.24 9.35 -33.11
N ALA A 222 5.28 8.67 -34.24
CA ALA A 222 5.70 9.25 -35.52
C ALA A 222 4.73 10.29 -36.03
#